data_60b723acda8efbd7366b41ede11167c8
#
_entry.id   60b723acda8efbd7366b41ede11167c8
#
_cell.length_a   1.000
_cell.length_b   1.000
_cell.length_c   1.000
_cell.angle_alpha   90.00
_cell.angle_beta   90.00
_cell.angle_gamma   90.00
#
_symmetry.space_group_name_H-M   'P 1'
#
loop_
_entity.id
_entity.type
_entity.pdbx_description
1 polymer ?
#
loop_
_entity_poly.entity_id
_entity_poly.type
_entity_poly.pdbx_seq_one_letter_code
_entity_poly.pdbx_strand_id
1 'polypeptide(L)'
;MPDVIAFGEVMVRLAPPHFQRLEQARSLDVEIGGAELNTAAGLVRLGRSAAWVSRVPNNPLGKLVTNRVREIGVSDRFVQYADEGRCGVYFLEFGAAPRASSIVYDRKDSSIALVRRGTFDWPTIFAGAKWLHVTGITAALGPGAAEVVDEAMHAARAAGVKVCVDLNYRAKLWTRERAAEVMGLLLPLCDTLIASEADAEHLFGITGEDFTEVAEGLVERFGVTTVVGTRREAPLVWLNRFAAVGYSKGQTYESAWYEVEIVDRLGAGDALAAGLLHGLLDDDLKKGLDYGAALGALKHTVPGDLPWLTKDEVEAAIQGQGLRIRR
;
A
#
# COMPACT_ATOMS: atom_id res chain seq x y z
N MET A 1 -12.84 3.87 17.79
CA MET A 1 -11.38 3.70 17.54
C MET A 1 -11.23 3.11 16.15
N PRO A 2 -10.17 3.44 15.37
CA PRO A 2 -9.96 2.85 14.06
C PRO A 2 -9.64 1.35 14.18
N ASP A 3 -10.17 0.56 13.24
CA ASP A 3 -9.85 -0.87 13.16
C ASP A 3 -8.42 -1.09 12.65
N VAL A 4 -7.98 -0.23 11.70
CA VAL A 4 -6.65 -0.34 11.08
C VAL A 4 -5.88 0.96 11.26
N ILE A 5 -4.63 0.83 11.69
CA ILE A 5 -3.64 1.90 11.74
C ILE A 5 -2.70 1.71 10.54
N ALA A 6 -2.58 2.72 9.69
CA ALA A 6 -1.67 2.73 8.56
C ALA A 6 -0.57 3.76 8.81
N PHE A 7 0.70 3.32 8.86
CA PHE A 7 1.85 4.17 9.19
C PHE A 7 2.78 4.31 8.00
N GLY A 8 2.89 5.53 7.46
CA GLY A 8 3.80 5.75 6.34
C GLY A 8 3.76 7.15 5.74
N GLU A 9 4.49 7.33 4.63
CA GLU A 9 4.63 8.59 3.92
C GLU A 9 3.48 8.83 2.95
N VAL A 10 3.08 10.09 2.84
CA VAL A 10 2.27 10.60 1.73
C VAL A 10 3.03 11.71 1.03
N MET A 11 3.03 11.65 -0.29
CA MET A 11 3.62 12.65 -1.16
C MET A 11 2.53 13.38 -1.94
N VAL A 12 2.82 14.61 -2.34
CA VAL A 12 2.06 15.30 -3.38
C VAL A 12 2.45 14.72 -4.73
N ARG A 13 1.48 14.27 -5.49
CA ARG A 13 1.62 13.83 -6.87
C ARG A 13 1.31 14.98 -7.80
N LEU A 14 2.20 15.22 -8.74
CA LEU A 14 2.06 16.20 -9.81
C LEU A 14 2.13 15.51 -11.16
N ALA A 15 1.09 15.64 -11.97
CA ALA A 15 1.04 15.02 -13.30
C ALA A 15 0.60 16.04 -14.36
N PRO A 16 1.27 16.11 -15.52
CA PRO A 16 0.76 16.87 -16.64
C PRO A 16 -0.60 16.31 -17.10
N PRO A 17 -1.51 17.15 -17.61
CA PRO A 17 -2.76 16.68 -18.17
C PRO A 17 -2.53 15.68 -19.31
N HIS A 18 -3.38 14.65 -19.38
CA HIS A 18 -3.35 13.63 -20.44
C HIS A 18 -1.98 12.94 -20.55
N PHE A 19 -1.40 12.91 -21.74
CA PHE A 19 -0.12 12.26 -22.06
C PHE A 19 0.99 13.26 -22.37
N GLN A 20 0.87 14.53 -21.90
CA GLN A 20 1.90 15.54 -22.08
C GLN A 20 3.17 15.13 -21.34
N ARG A 21 4.30 15.54 -21.89
CA ARG A 21 5.59 15.43 -21.19
C ARG A 21 5.71 16.52 -20.12
N LEU A 22 6.45 16.26 -19.09
CA LEU A 22 6.75 17.26 -18.05
C LEU A 22 7.38 18.53 -18.65
N GLU A 23 8.29 18.38 -19.62
CA GLU A 23 8.92 19.51 -20.32
C GLU A 23 7.96 20.36 -21.19
N GLN A 24 6.77 19.84 -21.50
CA GLN A 24 5.72 20.54 -22.26
C GLN A 24 4.67 21.16 -21.35
N ALA A 25 4.63 20.75 -20.06
CA ALA A 25 3.54 21.07 -19.15
C ALA A 25 3.49 22.58 -18.84
N ARG A 26 2.28 23.13 -18.88
CA ARG A 26 1.98 24.51 -18.42
C ARG A 26 1.10 24.50 -17.16
N SER A 27 0.55 23.36 -16.80
CA SER A 27 -0.21 23.07 -15.59
C SER A 27 0.06 21.65 -15.14
N LEU A 28 -0.15 21.37 -13.87
CA LEU A 28 -0.03 20.04 -13.29
C LEU A 28 -1.27 19.76 -12.45
N ASP A 29 -1.86 18.59 -12.63
CA ASP A 29 -2.90 18.08 -11.74
C ASP A 29 -2.26 17.71 -10.42
N VAL A 30 -2.92 18.08 -9.32
CA VAL A 30 -2.43 17.91 -7.95
C VAL A 30 -3.25 16.84 -7.25
N GLU A 31 -2.62 15.70 -6.98
CA GLU A 31 -3.16 14.60 -6.20
C GLU A 31 -2.23 14.27 -5.03
N ILE A 32 -2.62 13.34 -4.18
CA ILE A 32 -1.76 12.76 -3.15
C ILE A 32 -1.66 11.26 -3.33
N GLY A 33 -0.54 10.68 -2.89
CA GLY A 33 -0.34 9.23 -2.90
C GLY A 33 0.68 8.80 -1.86
N GLY A 34 0.42 7.63 -1.28
CA GLY A 34 1.29 6.96 -0.32
C GLY A 34 0.70 5.60 0.00
N ALA A 35 1.51 4.55 -0.05
CA ALA A 35 1.02 3.17 -0.04
C ALA A 35 0.09 2.88 1.15
N GLU A 36 0.50 3.28 2.34
CA GLU A 36 -0.26 3.03 3.56
C GLU A 36 -1.55 3.88 3.61
N LEU A 37 -1.50 5.15 3.14
CA LEU A 37 -2.70 5.97 3.05
C LEU A 37 -3.67 5.42 2.00
N ASN A 38 -3.17 4.98 0.84
CA ASN A 38 -3.99 4.40 -0.22
C ASN A 38 -4.73 3.16 0.30
N THR A 39 -4.04 2.32 1.11
CA THR A 39 -4.65 1.17 1.79
C THR A 39 -5.72 1.61 2.80
N ALA A 40 -5.42 2.61 3.64
CA ALA A 40 -6.39 3.15 4.59
C ALA A 40 -7.63 3.74 3.90
N ALA A 41 -7.43 4.45 2.77
CA ALA A 41 -8.51 4.98 1.95
C ALA A 41 -9.40 3.86 1.39
N GLY A 42 -8.81 2.79 0.85
CA GLY A 42 -9.55 1.64 0.37
C GLY A 42 -10.39 0.97 1.47
N LEU A 43 -9.85 0.83 2.68
CA LEU A 43 -10.57 0.30 3.83
C LEU A 43 -11.80 1.16 4.19
N VAL A 44 -11.65 2.48 4.22
CA VAL A 44 -12.76 3.40 4.50
C VAL A 44 -13.83 3.29 3.41
N ARG A 45 -13.43 3.20 2.14
CA ARG A 45 -14.36 3.01 1.01
C ARG A 45 -15.12 1.68 1.08
N LEU A 46 -14.52 0.65 1.71
CA LEU A 46 -15.19 -0.62 2.02
C LEU A 46 -15.99 -0.63 3.33
N GLY A 47 -16.13 0.54 4.00
CA GLY A 47 -16.92 0.70 5.22
C GLY A 47 -16.20 0.30 6.52
N ARG A 48 -14.86 0.16 6.51
CA ARG A 48 -14.05 -0.04 7.72
C ARG A 48 -13.54 1.29 8.25
N SER A 49 -13.11 1.32 9.50
CA SER A 49 -12.51 2.51 10.10
C SER A 49 -10.98 2.41 10.03
N ALA A 50 -10.32 3.46 9.52
CA ALA A 50 -8.87 3.52 9.43
C ALA A 50 -8.33 4.89 9.85
N ALA A 51 -7.13 4.90 10.44
CA ALA A 51 -6.37 6.11 10.72
C ALA A 51 -4.99 6.04 10.06
N TRP A 52 -4.56 7.18 9.55
CA TRP A 52 -3.21 7.34 9.04
C TRP A 52 -2.33 8.00 10.08
N VAL A 53 -1.18 7.39 10.35
CA VAL A 53 -0.12 7.90 11.23
C VAL A 53 1.02 8.37 10.35
N SER A 54 1.42 9.60 10.53
CA SER A 54 2.53 10.17 9.75
C SER A 54 3.03 11.47 10.35
N ARG A 55 4.03 12.06 9.71
CA ARG A 55 4.54 13.37 10.02
C ARG A 55 4.63 14.22 8.74
N VAL A 56 3.98 15.37 8.74
CA VAL A 56 3.92 16.31 7.61
C VAL A 56 4.51 17.66 7.99
N PRO A 57 5.00 18.46 7.03
CA PRO A 57 5.51 19.79 7.35
C PRO A 57 4.37 20.72 7.80
N ASN A 58 4.69 21.60 8.76
CA ASN A 58 3.76 22.62 9.27
C ASN A 58 3.66 23.82 8.29
N ASN A 59 3.15 23.56 7.10
CA ASN A 59 2.99 24.54 6.03
C ASN A 59 1.76 24.23 5.15
N PRO A 60 1.45 25.04 4.11
CA PRO A 60 0.29 24.80 3.25
C PRO A 60 0.30 23.43 2.52
N LEU A 61 1.46 22.83 2.20
CA LEU A 61 1.51 21.51 1.58
C LEU A 61 1.12 20.39 2.56
N GLY A 62 1.57 20.47 3.82
CA GLY A 62 1.11 19.53 4.85
C GLY A 62 -0.39 19.64 5.10
N LYS A 63 -0.95 20.86 5.06
CA LYS A 63 -2.40 21.09 5.15
C LYS A 63 -3.16 20.55 3.92
N LEU A 64 -2.59 20.68 2.72
CA LEU A 64 -3.16 20.09 1.50
C LEU A 64 -3.29 18.56 1.68
N VAL A 65 -2.22 17.90 2.12
CA VAL A 65 -2.23 16.45 2.36
C VAL A 65 -3.31 16.07 3.37
N THR A 66 -3.34 16.69 4.56
CA THR A 66 -4.31 16.32 5.60
C THR A 66 -5.76 16.66 5.23
N ASN A 67 -5.99 17.69 4.40
CA ASN A 67 -7.32 17.96 3.85
C ASN A 67 -7.81 16.82 2.94
N ARG A 68 -6.94 16.31 2.06
CA ARG A 68 -7.26 15.17 1.19
C ARG A 68 -7.48 13.88 1.98
N VAL A 69 -6.70 13.67 3.05
CA VAL A 69 -6.89 12.53 3.97
C VAL A 69 -8.30 12.55 4.59
N ARG A 70 -8.75 13.72 5.06
CA ARG A 70 -10.10 13.89 5.62
C ARG A 70 -11.19 13.77 4.55
N GLU A 71 -10.95 14.28 3.34
CA GLU A 71 -11.91 14.22 2.22
C GLU A 71 -12.25 12.77 1.87
N ILE A 72 -11.27 11.85 1.85
CA ILE A 72 -11.51 10.42 1.61
C ILE A 72 -12.11 9.69 2.82
N GLY A 73 -12.17 10.34 4.00
CA GLY A 73 -12.74 9.80 5.23
C GLY A 73 -11.76 9.06 6.13
N VAL A 74 -10.46 9.09 5.84
CA VAL A 74 -9.44 8.53 6.73
C VAL A 74 -9.17 9.47 7.90
N SER A 75 -9.03 8.93 9.10
CA SER A 75 -8.72 9.74 10.28
C SER A 75 -7.26 10.21 10.27
N ASP A 76 -7.04 11.52 10.38
CA ASP A 76 -5.73 12.15 10.48
C ASP A 76 -5.33 12.52 11.93
N ARG A 77 -6.07 12.01 12.93
CA ARG A 77 -5.90 12.36 14.35
C ARG A 77 -4.50 12.09 14.91
N PHE A 78 -3.74 11.21 14.27
CA PHE A 78 -2.39 10.83 14.68
C PHE A 78 -1.30 11.41 13.76
N VAL A 79 -1.67 12.35 12.89
CA VAL A 79 -0.71 13.07 12.07
C VAL A 79 -0.05 14.18 12.88
N GLN A 80 1.27 14.20 12.87
CA GLN A 80 2.06 15.27 13.50
C GLN A 80 2.50 16.30 12.47
N TYR A 81 2.41 17.58 12.85
CA TYR A 81 2.99 18.68 12.08
C TYR A 81 4.39 19.00 12.59
N ALA A 82 5.35 19.13 11.68
CA ALA A 82 6.76 19.37 11.98
C ALA A 82 7.24 20.67 11.37
N ASP A 83 8.08 21.37 12.07
CA ASP A 83 8.75 22.58 11.57
C ASP A 83 10.01 22.23 10.75
N GLU A 84 10.46 20.96 10.81
CA GLU A 84 11.57 20.42 10.03
C GLU A 84 11.09 19.48 8.92
N GLY A 85 11.90 19.37 7.88
CA GLY A 85 11.60 18.54 6.72
C GLY A 85 10.65 19.21 5.74
N ARG A 86 10.18 18.44 4.79
CA ARG A 86 9.33 18.90 3.68
C ARG A 86 8.24 17.88 3.35
N CYS A 87 7.27 18.26 2.53
CA CYS A 87 6.40 17.31 1.90
C CYS A 87 7.16 16.64 0.74
N GLY A 88 7.18 15.32 0.70
CA GLY A 88 7.66 14.59 -0.48
C GLY A 88 6.79 14.91 -1.69
N VAL A 89 7.39 14.96 -2.87
CA VAL A 89 6.70 15.19 -4.14
C VAL A 89 7.14 14.14 -5.14
N TYR A 90 6.25 13.72 -6.01
CA TYR A 90 6.64 12.99 -7.20
C TYR A 90 5.90 13.50 -8.44
N PHE A 91 6.59 13.41 -9.57
CA PHE A 91 6.06 13.80 -10.86
C PHE A 91 5.79 12.53 -11.66
N LEU A 92 4.56 12.39 -12.14
CA LEU A 92 4.15 11.27 -12.96
C LEU A 92 3.90 11.75 -14.39
N GLU A 93 4.65 11.21 -15.34
CA GLU A 93 4.41 11.38 -16.76
C GLU A 93 3.76 10.12 -17.32
N PHE A 94 2.52 10.24 -17.78
CA PHE A 94 1.84 9.12 -18.44
C PHE A 94 2.41 8.86 -19.82
N GLY A 95 2.73 7.61 -20.06
CA GLY A 95 3.12 7.14 -21.39
C GLY A 95 1.90 6.68 -22.19
N ALA A 96 2.01 6.75 -23.52
CA ALA A 96 1.13 6.08 -24.47
C ALA A 96 1.98 5.17 -25.35
N ALA A 97 1.50 3.96 -25.64
CA ALA A 97 2.29 2.99 -26.40
C ALA A 97 2.85 3.58 -27.70
N PRO A 98 4.13 3.36 -28.04
CA PRO A 98 5.09 2.49 -27.34
C PRO A 98 5.87 3.16 -26.19
N ARG A 99 5.55 4.40 -25.80
CA ARG A 99 6.22 5.14 -24.75
C ARG A 99 5.74 4.68 -23.36
N ALA A 100 6.67 4.30 -22.47
CA ALA A 100 6.38 3.98 -21.09
C ALA A 100 6.06 5.23 -20.25
N SER A 101 5.27 5.06 -19.19
CA SER A 101 5.13 6.07 -18.13
C SER A 101 6.43 6.21 -17.34
N SER A 102 6.70 7.40 -16.79
CA SER A 102 7.88 7.66 -15.98
C SER A 102 7.53 8.39 -14.69
N ILE A 103 8.33 8.14 -13.64
CA ILE A 103 8.16 8.79 -12.34
C ILE A 103 9.50 9.38 -11.90
N VAL A 104 9.45 10.67 -11.55
CA VAL A 104 10.55 11.39 -10.90
C VAL A 104 10.17 11.67 -9.46
N TYR A 105 10.97 11.17 -8.50
CA TYR A 105 10.75 11.38 -7.08
C TYR A 105 11.62 12.53 -6.56
N ASP A 106 11.01 13.40 -5.78
CA ASP A 106 11.66 14.44 -4.98
C ASP A 106 11.15 14.34 -3.53
N ARG A 107 11.68 13.36 -2.78
CA ARG A 107 11.20 12.99 -1.42
C ARG A 107 12.28 12.95 -0.35
N LYS A 108 13.53 13.26 -0.70
CA LYS A 108 14.61 13.27 0.28
C LYS A 108 14.32 14.29 1.38
N ASP A 109 14.65 13.93 2.62
CA ASP A 109 14.45 14.75 3.81
C ASP A 109 12.98 15.19 4.01
N SER A 110 12.02 14.34 3.62
CA SER A 110 10.62 14.55 3.96
C SER A 110 10.42 14.48 5.49
N SER A 111 9.40 15.17 6.01
CA SER A 111 9.18 15.25 7.46
C SER A 111 9.05 13.87 8.11
N ILE A 112 8.46 12.90 7.41
CA ILE A 112 8.36 11.52 7.89
C ILE A 112 9.71 10.77 7.79
N ALA A 113 10.58 11.09 6.82
CA ALA A 113 11.91 10.50 6.72
C ALA A 113 12.84 10.91 7.87
N LEU A 114 12.53 12.03 8.55
CA LEU A 114 13.29 12.57 9.67
C LEU A 114 12.76 12.11 11.05
N VAL A 115 11.81 11.17 11.10
CA VAL A 115 11.32 10.63 12.37
C VAL A 115 12.39 9.84 13.11
N ARG A 116 12.23 9.75 14.43
CA ARG A 116 13.12 9.01 15.33
C ARG A 116 12.29 8.25 16.35
N ARG A 117 12.87 7.24 17.00
CA ARG A 117 12.24 6.54 18.12
C ARG A 117 11.66 7.53 19.13
N GLY A 118 10.46 7.23 19.64
CA GLY A 118 9.72 8.09 20.58
C GLY A 118 8.96 9.25 19.91
N THR A 119 8.97 9.38 18.57
CA THR A 119 8.16 10.39 17.87
C THR A 119 6.67 10.19 18.11
N PHE A 120 6.19 8.93 18.16
CA PHE A 120 4.77 8.62 18.25
C PHE A 120 4.42 7.93 19.58
N ASP A 121 3.25 8.26 20.15
CA ASP A 121 2.68 7.57 21.31
C ASP A 121 1.90 6.32 20.85
N TRP A 122 2.65 5.26 20.58
CA TRP A 122 2.09 4.00 20.06
C TRP A 122 1.02 3.39 20.98
N PRO A 123 1.15 3.36 22.31
CA PRO A 123 0.10 2.89 23.20
C PRO A 123 -1.25 3.58 22.96
N THR A 124 -1.26 4.90 22.83
CA THR A 124 -2.47 5.66 22.52
C THR A 124 -2.97 5.40 21.10
N ILE A 125 -2.06 5.26 20.12
CA ILE A 125 -2.39 5.00 18.72
C ILE A 125 -3.06 3.63 18.56
N PHE A 126 -2.55 2.60 19.24
CA PHE A 126 -3.06 1.23 19.13
C PHE A 126 -4.23 0.91 20.03
N ALA A 127 -4.66 1.83 20.92
CA ALA A 127 -5.80 1.59 21.78
C ALA A 127 -7.07 1.24 20.98
N GLY A 128 -7.49 -0.03 21.04
CA GLY A 128 -8.64 -0.57 20.33
C GLY A 128 -8.47 -0.82 18.83
N ALA A 129 -7.27 -0.67 18.29
CA ALA A 129 -6.95 -1.09 16.94
C ALA A 129 -6.84 -2.62 16.83
N LYS A 130 -7.06 -3.16 15.63
CA LYS A 130 -6.95 -4.60 15.35
C LYS A 130 -5.74 -4.92 14.48
N TRP A 131 -5.40 -4.01 13.56
CA TRP A 131 -4.31 -4.18 12.61
C TRP A 131 -3.43 -2.94 12.50
N LEU A 132 -2.13 -3.16 12.41
CA LEU A 132 -1.15 -2.21 11.89
C LEU A 132 -0.82 -2.60 10.45
N HIS A 133 -0.85 -1.65 9.53
CA HIS A 133 -0.36 -1.79 8.16
C HIS A 133 0.83 -0.88 7.92
N VAL A 134 1.93 -1.46 7.46
CA VAL A 134 3.17 -0.76 7.06
C VAL A 134 3.71 -1.36 5.78
N THR A 135 4.56 -0.62 5.08
CA THR A 135 5.25 -1.12 3.90
C THR A 135 6.77 -0.99 4.01
N GLY A 136 7.49 -1.76 3.22
CA GLY A 136 8.93 -1.60 3.08
C GLY A 136 9.35 -0.24 2.57
N ILE A 137 8.44 0.53 1.93
CA ILE A 137 8.72 1.91 1.51
C ILE A 137 9.03 2.79 2.71
N THR A 138 8.22 2.72 3.77
CA THR A 138 8.39 3.57 4.96
C THR A 138 9.70 3.23 5.68
N ALA A 139 10.04 1.94 5.82
CA ALA A 139 11.34 1.53 6.37
C ALA A 139 12.53 1.98 5.49
N ALA A 140 12.33 2.11 4.18
CA ALA A 140 13.36 2.53 3.23
C ALA A 140 13.66 4.03 3.20
N LEU A 141 12.86 4.87 3.89
CA LEU A 141 13.05 6.32 3.90
C LEU A 141 14.34 6.77 4.60
N GLY A 142 14.88 5.93 5.47
CA GLY A 142 16.13 6.14 6.16
C GLY A 142 16.25 5.33 7.45
N PRO A 143 17.43 5.32 8.09
CA PRO A 143 17.66 4.55 9.31
C PRO A 143 16.67 4.88 10.43
N GLY A 144 16.40 6.16 10.67
CA GLY A 144 15.43 6.59 11.69
C GLY A 144 14.02 6.11 11.40
N ALA A 145 13.58 6.15 10.14
CA ALA A 145 12.26 5.64 9.75
C ALA A 145 12.17 4.12 9.94
N ALA A 146 13.22 3.36 9.59
CA ALA A 146 13.28 1.92 9.84
C ALA A 146 13.18 1.59 11.34
N GLU A 147 13.87 2.35 12.19
CA GLU A 147 13.78 2.19 13.65
C GLU A 147 12.39 2.49 14.21
N VAL A 148 11.67 3.48 13.63
CA VAL A 148 10.30 3.81 14.05
C VAL A 148 9.30 2.77 13.55
N VAL A 149 9.51 2.16 12.37
CA VAL A 149 8.72 1.01 11.92
C VAL A 149 8.91 -0.18 12.87
N ASP A 150 10.14 -0.49 13.26
CA ASP A 150 10.45 -1.52 14.25
C ASP A 150 9.76 -1.24 15.61
N GLU A 151 9.86 0.00 16.10
CA GLU A 151 9.18 0.44 17.33
C GLU A 151 7.65 0.27 17.21
N ALA A 152 7.05 0.66 16.10
CA ALA A 152 5.61 0.51 15.84
C ALA A 152 5.17 -0.95 15.85
N MET A 153 5.93 -1.83 15.17
CA MET A 153 5.60 -3.25 15.09
C MET A 153 5.72 -3.95 16.45
N HIS A 154 6.74 -3.63 17.23
CA HIS A 154 6.88 -4.13 18.61
C HIS A 154 5.74 -3.64 19.51
N ALA A 155 5.37 -2.36 19.42
CA ALA A 155 4.28 -1.80 20.21
C ALA A 155 2.92 -2.37 19.79
N ALA A 156 2.69 -2.63 18.50
CA ALA A 156 1.50 -3.29 17.99
C ALA A 156 1.34 -4.70 18.61
N ARG A 157 2.40 -5.51 18.55
CA ARG A 157 2.41 -6.85 19.17
C ARG A 157 2.17 -6.82 20.68
N ALA A 158 2.80 -5.87 21.40
CA ALA A 158 2.59 -5.69 22.82
C ALA A 158 1.13 -5.31 23.17
N ALA A 159 0.44 -4.60 22.25
CA ALA A 159 -0.97 -4.23 22.37
C ALA A 159 -1.94 -5.32 21.85
N GLY A 160 -1.44 -6.47 21.36
CA GLY A 160 -2.27 -7.52 20.75
C GLY A 160 -2.82 -7.15 19.37
N VAL A 161 -2.24 -6.15 18.71
CA VAL A 161 -2.59 -5.71 17.36
C VAL A 161 -1.82 -6.55 16.35
N LYS A 162 -2.52 -7.12 15.36
CA LYS A 162 -1.92 -7.90 14.27
C LYS A 162 -1.17 -6.97 13.31
N VAL A 163 -0.12 -7.46 12.68
CA VAL A 163 0.74 -6.69 11.77
C VAL A 163 0.64 -7.23 10.35
N CYS A 164 0.30 -6.35 9.41
CA CYS A 164 0.34 -6.59 7.96
C CYS A 164 1.47 -5.78 7.34
N VAL A 165 2.38 -6.44 6.67
CA VAL A 165 3.50 -5.81 5.95
C VAL A 165 3.34 -6.04 4.46
N ASP A 166 3.39 -4.97 3.65
CA ASP A 166 3.64 -5.09 2.21
C ASP A 166 5.13 -4.87 1.98
N LEU A 167 5.82 -5.89 1.45
CA LEU A 167 7.26 -5.85 1.22
C LEU A 167 7.67 -4.72 0.27
N ASN A 168 6.89 -4.50 -0.76
CA ASN A 168 6.88 -3.32 -1.63
C ASN A 168 8.27 -2.76 -1.96
N TYR A 169 9.20 -3.65 -2.36
CA TYR A 169 10.59 -3.28 -2.61
C TYR A 169 10.71 -2.19 -3.69
N ARG A 170 11.54 -1.20 -3.41
CA ARG A 170 11.81 -0.06 -4.31
C ARG A 170 13.31 0.16 -4.48
N ALA A 171 13.88 -0.31 -5.58
CA ALA A 171 15.32 -0.18 -5.88
C ALA A 171 15.83 1.28 -5.91
N LYS A 172 14.95 2.28 -6.08
CA LYS A 172 15.30 3.70 -6.01
C LYS A 172 15.48 4.23 -4.59
N LEU A 173 15.05 3.49 -3.54
CA LEU A 173 15.16 3.90 -2.14
C LEU A 173 16.33 3.24 -1.43
N TRP A 174 16.56 1.96 -1.68
CA TRP A 174 17.62 1.19 -1.02
C TRP A 174 18.13 0.03 -1.88
N THR A 175 19.31 -0.49 -1.54
CA THR A 175 19.86 -1.67 -2.19
C THR A 175 19.13 -2.93 -1.74
N ARG A 176 19.27 -4.01 -2.50
CA ARG A 176 18.69 -5.33 -2.14
C ARG A 176 19.23 -5.84 -0.81
N GLU A 177 20.53 -5.69 -0.59
CA GLU A 177 21.21 -6.12 0.63
C GLU A 177 20.66 -5.38 1.85
N ARG A 178 20.50 -4.04 1.74
CA ARG A 178 19.94 -3.25 2.84
C ARG A 178 18.45 -3.55 3.07
N ALA A 179 17.69 -3.78 2.01
CA ALA A 179 16.30 -4.20 2.12
C ALA A 179 16.18 -5.57 2.81
N ALA A 180 16.99 -6.54 2.39
CA ALA A 180 17.03 -7.87 3.00
C ALA A 180 17.41 -7.85 4.49
N GLU A 181 18.40 -7.03 4.84
CA GLU A 181 18.84 -6.84 6.23
C GLU A 181 17.70 -6.28 7.09
N VAL A 182 17.13 -5.13 6.71
CA VAL A 182 16.10 -4.44 7.51
C VAL A 182 14.81 -5.26 7.55
N MET A 183 14.32 -5.73 6.40
CA MET A 183 13.08 -6.52 6.36
C MET A 183 13.26 -7.87 7.05
N GLY A 184 14.46 -8.47 6.99
CA GLY A 184 14.77 -9.70 7.72
C GLY A 184 14.62 -9.57 9.25
N LEU A 185 14.84 -8.38 9.80
CA LEU A 185 14.60 -8.08 11.23
C LEU A 185 13.13 -7.78 11.53
N LEU A 186 12.39 -7.19 10.60
CA LEU A 186 10.99 -6.77 10.80
C LEU A 186 9.99 -7.92 10.56
N LEU A 187 10.22 -8.77 9.57
CA LEU A 187 9.27 -9.81 9.17
C LEU A 187 8.93 -10.83 10.29
N PRO A 188 9.82 -11.19 11.23
CA PRO A 188 9.42 -12.02 12.38
C PRO A 188 8.34 -11.41 13.29
N LEU A 189 8.06 -10.10 13.14
CA LEU A 189 6.98 -9.41 13.85
C LEU A 189 5.67 -9.35 13.04
N CYS A 190 5.67 -9.85 11.81
CA CYS A 190 4.57 -9.77 10.87
C CYS A 190 3.64 -10.98 10.99
N ASP A 191 2.33 -10.76 10.96
CA ASP A 191 1.32 -11.83 10.90
C ASP A 191 0.93 -12.14 9.44
N THR A 192 0.77 -11.09 8.61
CA THR A 192 0.40 -11.21 7.19
C THR A 192 1.39 -10.45 6.32
N LEU A 193 2.05 -11.14 5.41
CA LEU A 193 3.01 -10.60 4.46
C LEU A 193 2.40 -10.52 3.07
N ILE A 194 2.45 -9.33 2.46
CA ILE A 194 2.19 -9.15 1.02
C ILE A 194 3.55 -9.10 0.34
N ALA A 195 3.81 -10.03 -0.56
CA ALA A 195 5.08 -10.13 -1.28
C ALA A 195 4.88 -10.72 -2.68
N SER A 196 5.67 -10.28 -3.65
CA SER A 196 5.78 -10.96 -4.94
C SER A 196 6.81 -12.09 -4.86
N GLU A 197 6.66 -13.10 -5.70
CA GLU A 197 7.66 -14.18 -5.85
C GLU A 197 9.04 -13.60 -6.21
N ALA A 198 9.06 -12.58 -7.07
CA ALA A 198 10.29 -11.89 -7.44
C ALA A 198 10.96 -11.16 -6.25
N ASP A 199 10.18 -10.54 -5.34
CA ASP A 199 10.74 -9.91 -4.14
C ASP A 199 11.28 -10.95 -3.16
N ALA A 200 10.61 -12.10 -3.01
CA ALA A 200 11.06 -13.21 -2.18
C ALA A 200 12.40 -13.78 -2.68
N GLU A 201 12.51 -13.99 -3.99
CA GLU A 201 13.76 -14.42 -4.63
C GLU A 201 14.86 -13.37 -4.48
N HIS A 202 14.56 -12.12 -4.88
CA HIS A 202 15.58 -11.07 -4.96
C HIS A 202 16.13 -10.64 -3.61
N LEU A 203 15.31 -10.64 -2.55
CA LEU A 203 15.74 -10.18 -1.23
C LEU A 203 16.19 -11.33 -0.33
N PHE A 204 15.59 -12.50 -0.47
CA PHE A 204 15.81 -13.58 0.49
C PHE A 204 16.33 -14.87 -0.13
N GLY A 205 16.43 -14.93 -1.45
CA GLY A 205 16.84 -16.15 -2.16
C GLY A 205 15.82 -17.29 -2.04
N ILE A 206 14.55 -16.96 -1.72
CA ILE A 206 13.48 -17.93 -1.60
C ILE A 206 12.83 -18.09 -2.97
N THR A 207 12.91 -19.30 -3.52
CA THR A 207 12.38 -19.69 -4.83
C THR A 207 11.48 -20.91 -4.69
N GLY A 208 10.60 -21.16 -5.65
CA GLY A 208 9.74 -22.33 -5.73
C GLY A 208 9.23 -22.53 -7.15
N GLU A 209 8.62 -23.69 -7.43
CA GLU A 209 7.99 -23.97 -8.73
C GLU A 209 6.69 -23.17 -8.89
N ASP A 210 6.04 -22.84 -7.76
CA ASP A 210 4.84 -22.04 -7.72
C ASP A 210 4.80 -21.13 -6.48
N PHE A 211 3.72 -20.34 -6.38
CA PHE A 211 3.50 -19.42 -5.24
C PHE A 211 3.43 -20.16 -3.90
N THR A 212 2.92 -21.40 -3.86
CA THR A 212 2.77 -22.17 -2.61
C THR A 212 4.13 -22.44 -1.99
N GLU A 213 5.08 -22.95 -2.78
CA GLU A 213 6.44 -23.25 -2.30
C GLU A 213 7.17 -21.98 -1.84
N VAL A 214 7.04 -20.88 -2.57
CA VAL A 214 7.60 -19.58 -2.15
C VAL A 214 6.98 -19.10 -0.84
N ALA A 215 5.67 -19.23 -0.69
CA ALA A 215 4.96 -18.85 0.53
C ALA A 215 5.37 -19.72 1.72
N GLU A 216 5.53 -21.03 1.53
CA GLU A 216 6.05 -21.95 2.57
C GLU A 216 7.45 -21.58 3.02
N GLY A 217 8.34 -21.26 2.08
CA GLY A 217 9.68 -20.78 2.41
C GLY A 217 9.69 -19.47 3.20
N LEU A 218 8.77 -18.54 2.90
CA LEU A 218 8.60 -17.30 3.68
C LEU A 218 8.05 -17.57 5.08
N VAL A 219 7.07 -18.48 5.21
CA VAL A 219 6.51 -18.92 6.49
C VAL A 219 7.59 -19.59 7.35
N GLU A 220 8.35 -20.52 6.78
CA GLU A 220 9.41 -21.24 7.48
C GLU A 220 10.50 -20.28 7.98
N ARG A 221 10.91 -19.34 7.14
CA ARG A 221 12.02 -18.44 7.46
C ARG A 221 11.64 -17.34 8.46
N PHE A 222 10.44 -16.78 8.38
CA PHE A 222 10.07 -15.59 9.14
C PHE A 222 8.95 -15.81 10.16
N GLY A 223 8.29 -16.97 10.13
CA GLY A 223 7.20 -17.28 11.06
C GLY A 223 5.90 -16.54 10.77
N VAL A 224 5.74 -15.93 9.58
CA VAL A 224 4.49 -15.28 9.17
C VAL A 224 3.38 -16.30 9.03
N THR A 225 2.14 -15.93 9.35
CA THR A 225 1.01 -16.89 9.33
C THR A 225 0.27 -16.92 7.99
N THR A 226 0.38 -15.84 7.24
CA THR A 226 -0.28 -15.66 5.94
C THR A 226 0.64 -14.93 4.97
N VAL A 227 0.75 -15.45 3.75
CA VAL A 227 1.48 -14.80 2.64
C VAL A 227 0.49 -14.53 1.52
N VAL A 228 0.51 -13.32 0.95
CA VAL A 228 -0.37 -12.92 -0.16
C VAL A 228 0.47 -12.34 -1.29
N GLY A 229 0.14 -12.73 -2.50
CA GLY A 229 0.77 -12.23 -3.73
C GLY A 229 -0.25 -11.74 -4.75
N THR A 230 0.25 -11.04 -5.75
CA THR A 230 -0.53 -10.66 -6.94
C THR A 230 -0.12 -11.52 -8.13
N ARG A 231 -1.11 -11.99 -8.89
CA ARG A 231 -0.89 -12.57 -10.21
C ARG A 231 -1.25 -11.54 -11.27
N ARG A 232 -0.34 -11.29 -12.20
CA ARG A 232 -0.51 -10.30 -13.27
C ARG A 232 -0.07 -10.86 -14.59
N GLU A 233 -0.91 -10.66 -15.59
CA GLU A 233 -0.58 -10.89 -16.99
C GLU A 233 -0.84 -9.58 -17.73
N ALA A 234 0.16 -9.06 -18.44
CA ALA A 234 0.06 -7.82 -19.20
C ALA A 234 0.14 -8.12 -20.70
N PRO A 235 -0.94 -8.62 -21.32
CA PRO A 235 -0.94 -8.95 -22.75
C PRO A 235 -0.74 -7.73 -23.63
N LEU A 236 -1.16 -6.55 -23.17
CA LEU A 236 -0.98 -5.26 -23.85
C LEU A 236 -0.66 -4.17 -22.82
N VAL A 237 -0.12 -3.03 -23.29
CA VAL A 237 0.25 -1.89 -22.41
C VAL A 237 -0.94 -1.34 -21.62
N TRP A 238 -2.14 -1.43 -22.18
CA TRP A 238 -3.39 -0.89 -21.62
C TRP A 238 -4.36 -1.96 -21.12
N LEU A 239 -4.02 -3.24 -21.29
CA LEU A 239 -4.82 -4.36 -20.83
C LEU A 239 -4.01 -5.18 -19.86
N ASN A 240 -4.53 -5.37 -18.66
CA ASN A 240 -3.94 -6.19 -17.62
C ASN A 240 -4.94 -7.27 -17.20
N ARG A 241 -4.45 -8.44 -16.83
CA ARG A 241 -5.22 -9.43 -16.07
C ARG A 241 -4.67 -9.45 -14.66
N PHE A 242 -5.54 -9.37 -13.69
CA PHE A 242 -5.19 -9.19 -12.29
C PHE A 242 -5.95 -10.17 -11.41
N ALA A 243 -5.23 -10.84 -10.51
CA ALA A 243 -5.80 -11.72 -9.50
C ALA A 243 -4.94 -11.66 -8.23
N ALA A 244 -5.47 -12.18 -7.12
CA ALA A 244 -4.78 -12.36 -5.86
C ALA A 244 -4.65 -13.84 -5.53
N VAL A 245 -3.52 -14.21 -4.93
CA VAL A 245 -3.25 -15.53 -4.37
C VAL A 245 -2.82 -15.38 -2.93
N GLY A 246 -3.20 -16.30 -2.06
CA GLY A 246 -2.82 -16.27 -0.66
C GLY A 246 -2.61 -17.67 -0.09
N TYR A 247 -1.63 -17.80 0.77
CA TYR A 247 -1.30 -19.03 1.50
C TYR A 247 -1.47 -18.82 3.00
N SER A 248 -2.17 -19.73 3.65
CA SER A 248 -2.29 -19.74 5.11
C SER A 248 -2.62 -21.16 5.61
N LYS A 249 -2.02 -21.57 6.72
CA LYS A 249 -2.29 -22.85 7.39
C LYS A 249 -2.18 -24.07 6.45
N GLY A 250 -1.19 -24.08 5.55
CA GLY A 250 -0.98 -25.21 4.64
C GLY A 250 -1.92 -25.22 3.43
N GLN A 251 -2.68 -24.17 3.17
CA GLN A 251 -3.62 -24.09 2.06
C GLN A 251 -3.41 -22.83 1.23
N THR A 252 -3.50 -22.98 -0.09
CA THR A 252 -3.47 -21.87 -1.04
C THR A 252 -4.89 -21.54 -1.51
N TYR A 253 -5.18 -20.26 -1.57
CA TYR A 253 -6.47 -19.71 -2.01
C TYR A 253 -6.22 -18.74 -3.15
N GLU A 254 -7.13 -18.69 -4.12
CA GLU A 254 -7.06 -17.76 -5.24
C GLU A 254 -8.37 -16.98 -5.40
N SER A 255 -8.26 -15.73 -5.85
CA SER A 255 -9.42 -14.95 -6.28
C SER A 255 -9.80 -15.27 -7.72
N ALA A 256 -10.93 -14.72 -8.18
CA ALA A 256 -11.21 -14.63 -9.61
C ALA A 256 -10.17 -13.74 -10.32
N TRP A 257 -10.00 -13.96 -11.64
CA TRP A 257 -9.22 -13.10 -12.53
C TRP A 257 -10.10 -11.97 -13.07
N TYR A 258 -9.54 -10.77 -13.12
CA TYR A 258 -10.17 -9.59 -13.68
C TYR A 258 -9.38 -9.10 -14.90
N GLU A 259 -10.07 -8.87 -16.01
CA GLU A 259 -9.53 -8.15 -17.16
C GLU A 259 -9.72 -6.65 -16.93
N VAL A 260 -8.66 -5.87 -17.10
CA VAL A 260 -8.62 -4.47 -16.66
C VAL A 260 -8.06 -3.58 -17.77
N GLU A 261 -8.84 -2.60 -18.19
CA GLU A 261 -8.34 -1.45 -18.96
C GLU A 261 -7.66 -0.47 -18.00
N ILE A 262 -6.43 -0.07 -18.32
CA ILE A 262 -5.63 0.74 -17.41
C ILE A 262 -5.80 2.21 -17.73
N VAL A 263 -6.42 2.96 -16.81
CA VAL A 263 -6.42 4.43 -16.76
C VAL A 263 -5.23 4.90 -15.92
N ASP A 264 -5.08 4.33 -14.72
CA ASP A 264 -3.97 4.61 -13.81
C ASP A 264 -3.65 3.38 -12.96
N ARG A 265 -2.40 2.93 -13.03
CA ARG A 265 -1.98 1.71 -12.31
C ARG A 265 -1.44 1.96 -10.89
N LEU A 266 -1.24 3.23 -10.51
CA LEU A 266 -0.76 3.55 -9.16
C LEU A 266 -1.86 3.30 -8.12
N GLY A 267 -1.48 2.76 -6.97
CA GLY A 267 -2.42 2.43 -5.89
C GLY A 267 -3.15 1.09 -6.02
N ALA A 268 -3.00 0.34 -7.13
CA ALA A 268 -3.70 -0.94 -7.31
C ALA A 268 -3.22 -2.04 -6.33
N GLY A 269 -1.93 -2.07 -6.00
CA GLY A 269 -1.39 -2.96 -4.96
C GLY A 269 -1.92 -2.60 -3.57
N ASP A 270 -1.96 -1.29 -3.29
CA ASP A 270 -2.47 -0.77 -2.01
C ASP A 270 -3.98 -1.04 -1.86
N ALA A 271 -4.73 -0.97 -2.97
CA ALA A 271 -6.14 -1.34 -3.03
C ALA A 271 -6.34 -2.84 -2.76
N LEU A 272 -5.45 -3.71 -3.27
CA LEU A 272 -5.44 -5.13 -2.90
C LEU A 272 -5.21 -5.30 -1.39
N ALA A 273 -4.22 -4.61 -0.82
CA ALA A 273 -3.95 -4.66 0.62
C ALA A 273 -5.17 -4.21 1.45
N ALA A 274 -5.91 -3.21 0.99
CA ALA A 274 -7.15 -2.75 1.63
C ALA A 274 -8.24 -3.82 1.61
N GLY A 275 -8.49 -4.45 0.47
CA GLY A 275 -9.46 -5.55 0.36
C GLY A 275 -9.04 -6.77 1.18
N LEU A 276 -7.74 -7.10 1.18
CA LEU A 276 -7.19 -8.16 2.03
C LEU A 276 -7.48 -7.91 3.51
N LEU A 277 -7.12 -6.73 4.03
CA LEU A 277 -7.37 -6.35 5.41
C LEU A 277 -8.87 -6.28 5.73
N HIS A 278 -9.72 -5.90 4.75
CA HIS A 278 -11.18 -5.94 4.91
C HIS A 278 -11.69 -7.34 5.25
N GLY A 279 -11.18 -8.38 4.57
CA GLY A 279 -11.52 -9.77 4.86
C GLY A 279 -10.88 -10.28 6.14
N LEU A 280 -9.61 -9.95 6.40
CA LEU A 280 -8.88 -10.36 7.60
C LEU A 280 -9.44 -9.77 8.89
N LEU A 281 -10.13 -8.64 8.83
CA LEU A 281 -10.90 -8.09 9.95
C LEU A 281 -12.08 -8.99 10.37
N ASP A 282 -12.53 -9.88 9.47
CA ASP A 282 -13.55 -10.91 9.72
C ASP A 282 -12.93 -12.31 9.81
N ASP A 283 -11.60 -12.41 9.94
CA ASP A 283 -10.80 -13.66 9.96
C ASP A 283 -11.02 -14.55 8.71
N ASP A 284 -11.35 -13.94 7.56
CA ASP A 284 -11.65 -14.62 6.30
C ASP A 284 -10.65 -14.19 5.20
N LEU A 285 -9.63 -15.04 4.97
CA LEU A 285 -8.61 -14.82 3.94
C LEU A 285 -9.23 -14.85 2.53
N LYS A 286 -10.12 -15.81 2.24
CA LYS A 286 -10.71 -15.92 0.90
C LYS A 286 -11.51 -14.67 0.54
N LYS A 287 -12.32 -14.17 1.46
CA LYS A 287 -13.00 -12.89 1.33
C LYS A 287 -12.00 -11.75 1.10
N GLY A 288 -10.89 -11.74 1.85
CA GLY A 288 -9.83 -10.75 1.70
C GLY A 288 -9.22 -10.75 0.31
N LEU A 289 -8.96 -11.92 -0.27
CA LEU A 289 -8.43 -12.06 -1.62
C LEU A 289 -9.45 -11.61 -2.68
N ASP A 290 -10.73 -11.96 -2.54
CA ASP A 290 -11.77 -11.57 -3.49
C ASP A 290 -11.98 -10.05 -3.50
N TYR A 291 -12.09 -9.43 -2.32
CA TYR A 291 -12.21 -7.97 -2.21
C TYR A 291 -10.92 -7.27 -2.66
N GLY A 292 -9.75 -7.82 -2.34
CA GLY A 292 -8.45 -7.29 -2.74
C GLY A 292 -8.27 -7.30 -4.25
N ALA A 293 -8.56 -8.42 -4.90
CA ALA A 293 -8.45 -8.53 -6.35
C ALA A 293 -9.46 -7.63 -7.08
N ALA A 294 -10.72 -7.59 -6.63
CA ALA A 294 -11.75 -6.74 -7.21
C ALA A 294 -11.44 -5.24 -7.05
N LEU A 295 -11.08 -4.80 -5.83
CA LEU A 295 -10.73 -3.40 -5.58
C LEU A 295 -9.46 -3.00 -6.31
N GLY A 296 -8.43 -3.85 -6.35
CA GLY A 296 -7.20 -3.62 -7.10
C GLY A 296 -7.44 -3.53 -8.60
N ALA A 297 -8.29 -4.39 -9.15
CA ALA A 297 -8.70 -4.34 -10.54
C ALA A 297 -9.45 -3.04 -10.87
N LEU A 298 -10.48 -2.71 -10.10
CA LEU A 298 -11.26 -1.49 -10.27
C LEU A 298 -10.41 -0.22 -10.11
N LYS A 299 -9.40 -0.23 -9.22
CA LYS A 299 -8.50 0.91 -9.04
C LYS A 299 -7.74 1.27 -10.31
N HIS A 300 -7.40 0.32 -11.15
CA HIS A 300 -6.75 0.62 -12.43
C HIS A 300 -7.61 1.50 -13.34
N THR A 301 -8.93 1.52 -13.17
CA THR A 301 -9.89 2.26 -14.01
C THR A 301 -10.17 3.68 -13.52
N VAL A 302 -9.58 4.09 -12.39
CA VAL A 302 -9.79 5.40 -11.77
C VAL A 302 -8.47 6.17 -11.73
N PRO A 303 -8.45 7.47 -12.14
CA PRO A 303 -7.25 8.28 -12.03
C PRO A 303 -6.88 8.59 -10.58
N GLY A 304 -5.61 8.92 -10.33
CA GLY A 304 -5.07 9.18 -8.99
C GLY A 304 -4.65 7.91 -8.27
N ASP A 305 -4.03 8.03 -7.10
CA ASP A 305 -3.55 6.90 -6.30
C ASP A 305 -4.66 6.34 -5.39
N LEU A 306 -5.57 7.20 -4.93
CA LEU A 306 -6.63 6.83 -4.01
C LEU A 306 -7.75 6.05 -4.71
N PRO A 307 -8.29 4.99 -4.08
CA PRO A 307 -9.36 4.19 -4.68
C PRO A 307 -10.74 4.84 -4.44
N TRP A 308 -11.13 5.78 -5.29
CA TRP A 308 -12.44 6.43 -5.28
C TRP A 308 -13.57 5.50 -5.75
N LEU A 309 -13.70 4.36 -5.09
CA LEU A 309 -14.64 3.30 -5.40
C LEU A 309 -15.60 3.08 -4.24
N THR A 310 -16.78 2.55 -4.50
CA THR A 310 -17.74 2.18 -3.49
C THR A 310 -17.70 0.68 -3.19
N LYS A 311 -18.15 0.29 -2.00
CA LYS A 311 -18.28 -1.11 -1.63
C LYS A 311 -19.19 -1.87 -2.61
N ASP A 312 -20.30 -1.24 -3.04
CA ASP A 312 -21.26 -1.84 -3.98
C ASP A 312 -20.64 -2.12 -5.36
N GLU A 313 -19.70 -1.25 -5.83
CA GLU A 313 -18.95 -1.48 -7.07
C GLU A 313 -18.04 -2.70 -6.95
N VAL A 314 -17.36 -2.84 -5.81
CA VAL A 314 -16.49 -3.98 -5.53
C VAL A 314 -17.31 -5.28 -5.44
N GLU A 315 -18.41 -5.28 -4.70
CA GLU A 315 -19.29 -6.44 -4.58
C GLU A 315 -19.92 -6.85 -5.92
N ALA A 316 -20.31 -5.89 -6.75
CA ALA A 316 -20.80 -6.20 -8.09
C ALA A 316 -19.70 -6.78 -9.00
N ALA A 317 -18.46 -6.31 -8.88
CA ALA A 317 -17.34 -6.89 -9.60
C ALA A 317 -17.07 -8.34 -9.17
N ILE A 318 -17.11 -8.63 -7.86
CA ILE A 318 -16.98 -9.99 -7.31
C ILE A 318 -18.08 -10.91 -7.87
N GLN A 319 -19.31 -10.38 -8.05
CA GLN A 319 -20.46 -11.13 -8.60
C GLN A 319 -20.47 -11.21 -10.13
N GLY A 320 -19.45 -10.65 -10.82
CA GLY A 320 -19.40 -10.63 -12.29
C GLY A 320 -20.41 -9.68 -12.96
N GLN A 321 -20.95 -8.70 -12.24
CA GLN A 321 -22.02 -7.80 -12.74
C GLN A 321 -21.53 -6.46 -13.28
N GLY A 322 -20.23 -6.31 -13.54
CA GLY A 322 -19.52 -5.02 -13.66
C GLY A 322 -19.77 -4.16 -14.91
N LEU A 323 -20.40 -4.62 -16.00
CA LEU A 323 -20.37 -3.91 -17.30
C LEU A 323 -21.67 -3.20 -17.71
N ARG A 324 -22.69 -3.14 -16.87
CA ARG A 324 -23.96 -2.46 -17.22
C ARG A 324 -24.04 -1.09 -16.59
N ILE A 325 -24.58 -0.11 -17.34
CA ILE A 325 -24.89 1.22 -16.80
C ILE A 325 -25.83 1.08 -15.61
N ARG A 326 -25.39 1.51 -14.44
CA ARG A 326 -26.22 1.61 -13.24
C ARG A 326 -27.07 2.88 -13.34
N ARG A 327 -28.40 2.75 -13.25
CA ARG A 327 -29.35 3.85 -13.24
C ARG A 327 -29.91 4.06 -11.85
#